data_a7ea3805df992dbc202a32377d08f019
#
_entry.id   a7ea3805df992dbc202a32377d08f019
#
_cell.length_a   1.000
_cell.length_b   1.000
_cell.length_c   1.000
_cell.angle_alpha   90.00
_cell.angle_beta   90.00
_cell.angle_gamma   90.00
#
_symmetry.space_group_name_H-M   'P 1'
#
loop_
_entity.id
_entity.type
_entity.pdbx_description
1 polymer ?
#
loop_
_entity_poly.entity_id
_entity_poly.type
_entity_poly.pdbx_seq_one_letter_code
_entity_poly.pdbx_strand_id
1 'polypeptide(L)'
;MEIKSPSLKMLAEVDKGIGWITFNNPRLHNAMSMEMWQALADILKQLAEDDSLRVVILKGAGSKAFVSGADISEFGEKRDSQEQRDAYEAAFNEAQNALVSFKKPTIAMIQGFCVGGGLALALSC
;
A
#
# COMPACT_ATOMS: atom_id res chain seq x y z
N MET A 1 -6.05 19.57 0.33
CA MET A 1 -6.92 18.40 0.58
C MET A 1 -6.26 17.49 1.61
N GLU A 2 -7.01 17.10 2.63
CA GLU A 2 -6.50 16.21 3.65
C GLU A 2 -6.79 14.75 3.30
N ILE A 3 -5.78 13.91 3.40
CA ILE A 3 -5.93 12.47 3.15
C ILE A 3 -6.17 11.76 4.47
N LYS A 4 -7.23 10.96 4.51
CA LYS A 4 -7.60 10.19 5.69
C LYS A 4 -7.36 8.71 5.43
N SER A 5 -6.38 8.13 6.13
CA SER A 5 -6.13 6.70 6.03
C SER A 5 -7.10 5.93 6.93
N PRO A 6 -7.74 4.88 6.43
CA PRO A 6 -8.60 4.03 7.26
C PRO A 6 -7.84 3.08 8.16
N SER A 7 -6.51 3.06 8.11
CA SER A 7 -5.68 2.17 8.91
C SER A 7 -4.45 2.90 9.42
N LEU A 8 -4.07 2.65 10.69
CA LEU A 8 -2.83 3.17 11.25
C LEU A 8 -1.59 2.50 10.64
N LYS A 9 -1.76 1.39 9.96
CA LYS A 9 -0.67 0.69 9.27
C LYS A 9 -0.36 1.27 7.90
N MET A 10 -1.17 2.23 7.46
CA MET A 10 -0.94 2.96 6.22
C MET A 10 -1.03 4.44 6.54
N LEU A 11 0.04 5.16 6.28
CA LEU A 11 0.07 6.60 6.48
C LEU A 11 0.05 7.30 5.13
N ALA A 12 -0.62 8.44 5.05
CA ALA A 12 -0.69 9.20 3.81
C ALA A 12 -0.80 10.69 4.09
N GLU A 13 -0.09 11.47 3.28
CA GLU A 13 -0.16 12.93 3.34
C GLU A 13 0.20 13.52 1.98
N VAL A 14 -0.23 14.75 1.75
CA VAL A 14 0.20 15.53 0.59
C VAL A 14 0.96 16.74 1.09
N ASP A 15 2.19 16.90 0.62
CA ASP A 15 3.04 18.01 0.98
C ASP A 15 3.70 18.57 -0.29
N LYS A 16 3.40 19.82 -0.62
CA LYS A 16 3.98 20.53 -1.77
C LYS A 16 3.84 19.75 -3.08
N GLY A 17 2.68 19.17 -3.29
CA GLY A 17 2.38 18.43 -4.51
C GLY A 17 2.87 16.99 -4.51
N ILE A 18 3.51 16.52 -3.45
CA ILE A 18 3.96 15.15 -3.31
C ILE A 18 2.99 14.39 -2.41
N GLY A 19 2.41 13.32 -2.93
CA GLY A 19 1.61 12.40 -2.14
C GLY A 19 2.53 11.33 -1.55
N TRP A 20 2.65 11.29 -0.24
CA TRP A 20 3.48 10.32 0.46
C TRP A 20 2.58 9.20 0.99
N ILE A 21 2.88 7.98 0.61
CA ILE A 21 2.22 6.79 1.16
C ILE A 21 3.28 5.98 1.90
N THR A 22 3.06 5.72 3.18
CA THR A 22 4.00 4.98 4.01
C THR A 22 3.37 3.68 4.50
N PHE A 23 4.00 2.56 4.18
CA PHE A 23 3.65 1.25 4.73
C PHE A 23 4.19 1.21 6.15
N ASN A 24 3.29 1.15 7.13
CA ASN A 24 3.63 1.36 8.54
C ASN A 24 3.32 0.13 9.38
N ASN A 25 4.09 -0.92 9.15
CA ASN A 25 4.00 -2.16 9.93
C ASN A 25 5.42 -2.65 10.24
N PRO A 26 6.27 -1.79 10.84
CA PRO A 26 7.71 -2.06 10.95
C PRO A 26 8.06 -3.29 11.79
N ARG A 27 7.23 -3.68 12.74
CA ARG A 27 7.45 -4.89 13.54
C ARG A 27 7.48 -6.15 12.68
N LEU A 28 6.78 -6.14 11.55
CA LEU A 28 6.70 -7.25 10.60
C LEU A 28 7.36 -6.87 9.27
N HIS A 29 8.35 -5.98 9.29
CA HIS A 29 9.06 -5.49 8.11
C HIS A 29 8.09 -5.01 7.03
N ASN A 30 7.04 -4.30 7.47
CA ASN A 30 6.01 -3.73 6.61
C ASN A 30 5.26 -4.77 5.77
N ALA A 31 5.10 -5.99 6.31
CA ALA A 31 4.29 -7.02 5.67
C ALA A 31 2.84 -6.53 5.51
N MET A 32 2.23 -6.88 4.39
CA MET A 32 0.91 -6.40 4.01
C MET A 32 -0.20 -7.29 4.56
N SER A 33 -1.09 -6.70 5.35
CA SER A 33 -2.34 -7.31 5.77
C SER A 33 -3.44 -6.94 4.78
N MET A 34 -4.58 -7.63 4.86
CA MET A 34 -5.75 -7.28 4.05
C MET A 34 -6.19 -5.84 4.29
N GLU A 35 -6.15 -5.42 5.56
CA GLU A 35 -6.45 -4.04 5.96
C GLU A 35 -5.56 -3.03 5.22
N MET A 36 -4.28 -3.35 5.07
CA MET A 36 -3.34 -2.46 4.39
C MET A 36 -3.61 -2.37 2.90
N TRP A 37 -3.97 -3.50 2.26
CA TRP A 37 -4.36 -3.47 0.83
C TRP A 37 -5.60 -2.60 0.62
N GLN A 38 -6.61 -2.77 1.49
CA GLN A 38 -7.83 -1.98 1.41
C GLN A 38 -7.56 -0.50 1.63
N ALA A 39 -6.70 -0.18 2.60
CA ALA A 39 -6.32 1.20 2.88
C ALA A 39 -5.56 1.82 1.72
N LEU A 40 -4.67 1.07 1.08
CA LEU A 40 -3.91 1.56 -0.07
C LEU A 40 -4.84 1.97 -1.22
N ALA A 41 -5.81 1.12 -1.54
CA ALA A 41 -6.78 1.42 -2.59
C ALA A 41 -7.58 2.69 -2.26
N ASP A 42 -8.01 2.83 -1.01
CA ASP A 42 -8.76 4.01 -0.56
C ASP A 42 -7.92 5.29 -0.64
N ILE A 43 -6.67 5.21 -0.18
CA ILE A 43 -5.76 6.35 -0.22
C ILE A 43 -5.50 6.80 -1.67
N LEU A 44 -5.25 5.85 -2.56
CA LEU A 44 -5.03 6.18 -3.97
C LEU A 44 -6.25 6.85 -4.60
N LYS A 45 -7.45 6.40 -4.21
CA LYS A 45 -8.69 7.02 -4.68
C LYS A 45 -8.79 8.47 -4.21
N GLN A 46 -8.45 8.75 -2.95
CA GLN A 46 -8.44 10.11 -2.43
C GLN A 46 -7.39 10.98 -3.14
N LEU A 47 -6.19 10.44 -3.32
CA LEU A 47 -5.11 11.17 -4.00
C LEU A 47 -5.46 11.50 -5.44
N ALA A 48 -6.21 10.63 -6.12
CA ALA A 48 -6.62 10.86 -7.50
C ALA A 48 -7.52 12.09 -7.65
N GLU A 49 -8.17 12.52 -6.57
CA GLU A 49 -9.05 13.67 -6.56
C GLU A 49 -8.33 14.98 -6.20
N ASP A 50 -7.07 14.92 -5.84
CA ASP A 50 -6.30 16.11 -5.45
C ASP A 50 -5.62 16.75 -6.66
N ASP A 51 -6.16 17.87 -7.12
CA ASP A 51 -5.66 18.57 -8.31
C ASP A 51 -4.26 19.17 -8.11
N SER A 52 -3.83 19.38 -6.88
CA SER A 52 -2.49 19.89 -6.58
C SER A 52 -1.41 18.83 -6.64
N LEU A 53 -1.81 17.56 -6.67
CA LEU A 53 -0.88 16.43 -6.65
C LEU A 53 -0.08 16.36 -7.95
N ARG A 54 1.22 16.14 -7.84
CA ARG A 54 2.13 16.00 -8.98
C ARG A 54 2.74 14.62 -9.10
N VAL A 55 3.00 13.98 -7.96
CA VAL A 55 3.65 12.68 -7.91
C VAL A 55 3.27 11.98 -6.62
N VAL A 56 3.23 10.66 -6.65
CA VAL A 56 3.02 9.84 -5.45
C VAL A 56 4.29 9.04 -5.20
N ILE A 57 4.76 9.07 -3.95
CA ILE A 57 5.92 8.29 -3.52
C ILE A 57 5.46 7.29 -2.47
N LEU A 58 5.76 6.02 -2.71
CA LEU A 58 5.48 4.94 -1.78
C LEU A 58 6.78 4.56 -1.07
N LYS A 59 6.73 4.44 0.25
CA LYS A 59 7.90 4.09 1.05
C LYS A 59 7.49 3.24 2.25
N GLY A 60 8.45 2.53 2.84
CA GLY A 60 8.25 1.78 4.07
C GLY A 60 8.67 2.59 5.30
N ALA A 61 7.95 2.41 6.41
CA ALA A 61 8.35 2.99 7.67
C ALA A 61 9.65 2.32 8.15
N GLY A 62 10.51 3.11 8.78
CA GLY A 62 11.81 2.62 9.23
C GLY A 62 12.79 2.48 8.09
N SER A 63 13.85 1.67 8.30
CA SER A 63 14.93 1.54 7.33
C SER A 63 15.16 0.10 6.86
N LYS A 64 14.37 -0.87 7.34
CA LYS A 64 14.64 -2.29 7.09
C LYS A 64 13.88 -2.86 5.92
N ALA A 65 12.73 -2.31 5.58
CA ALA A 65 11.91 -2.86 4.50
C ALA A 65 11.07 -1.80 3.83
N PHE A 66 10.89 -1.96 2.54
CA PHE A 66 9.82 -1.32 1.79
C PHE A 66 8.53 -2.09 2.12
N VAL A 67 8.38 -3.29 1.60
CA VAL A 67 7.33 -4.26 1.94
C VAL A 67 7.93 -5.66 1.81
N SER A 68 7.88 -6.43 2.89
CA SER A 68 8.53 -7.74 2.94
C SER A 68 7.67 -8.90 2.43
N GLY A 69 6.42 -8.65 2.06
CA GLY A 69 5.51 -9.67 1.57
C GLY A 69 4.17 -9.63 2.26
N ALA A 70 3.48 -10.75 2.32
CA ALA A 70 2.20 -10.87 2.99
C ALA A 70 2.38 -11.06 4.49
N ASP A 71 1.43 -10.55 5.27
CA ASP A 71 1.41 -10.76 6.71
C ASP A 71 0.95 -12.19 6.99
N ILE A 72 1.89 -13.06 7.31
CA ILE A 72 1.60 -14.47 7.51
C ILE A 72 0.75 -14.75 8.75
N SER A 73 0.64 -13.81 9.68
CA SER A 73 -0.21 -13.97 10.85
C SER A 73 -1.69 -14.04 10.48
N GLU A 74 -2.05 -13.62 9.27
CA GLU A 74 -3.43 -13.70 8.76
C GLU A 74 -3.77 -15.03 8.12
N PHE A 75 -2.80 -15.90 7.87
CA PHE A 75 -3.02 -17.12 7.11
C PHE A 75 -4.05 -18.06 7.76
N GLY A 76 -4.05 -18.19 9.07
CA GLY A 76 -5.02 -19.02 9.76
C GLY A 76 -6.35 -18.34 10.09
N GLU A 77 -6.45 -17.02 9.92
CA GLU A 77 -7.62 -16.24 10.28
C GLU A 77 -8.32 -15.62 9.07
N LYS A 78 -7.57 -14.96 8.21
CA LYS A 78 -8.11 -14.18 7.09
C LYS A 78 -8.08 -14.93 5.76
N ARG A 79 -7.34 -16.04 5.69
CA ARG A 79 -7.17 -16.81 4.46
C ARG A 79 -7.48 -18.29 4.65
N ASP A 80 -8.24 -18.61 5.70
CA ASP A 80 -8.54 -19.98 6.08
C ASP A 80 -9.63 -20.62 5.22
N SER A 81 -10.61 -19.83 4.77
CA SER A 81 -11.68 -20.31 3.90
C SER A 81 -11.50 -19.79 2.47
N GLN A 82 -12.20 -20.42 1.52
CA GLN A 82 -12.19 -19.94 0.14
C GLN A 82 -12.73 -18.50 0.06
N GLU A 83 -13.78 -18.22 0.84
CA GLU A 83 -14.37 -16.89 0.88
C GLU A 83 -13.36 -15.84 1.38
N GLN A 84 -12.60 -16.18 2.41
CA GLN A 84 -11.58 -15.27 2.96
C GLN A 84 -10.42 -15.09 1.98
N ARG A 85 -10.01 -16.15 1.29
CA ARG A 85 -8.97 -16.05 0.27
C ARG A 85 -9.41 -15.19 -0.90
N ASP A 86 -10.65 -15.33 -1.32
CA ASP A 86 -11.20 -14.52 -2.41
C ASP A 86 -11.28 -13.04 -2.02
N ALA A 87 -11.66 -12.76 -0.76
CA ALA A 87 -11.71 -11.38 -0.25
C ALA A 87 -10.33 -10.75 -0.19
N TYR A 88 -9.31 -11.50 0.24
CA TYR A 88 -7.93 -11.03 0.29
C TYR A 88 -7.41 -10.73 -1.12
N GLU A 89 -7.65 -11.64 -2.04
CA GLU A 89 -7.23 -11.47 -3.42
C GLU A 89 -7.91 -10.28 -4.08
N ALA A 90 -9.20 -10.07 -3.79
CA ALA A 90 -9.94 -8.93 -4.30
C ALA A 90 -9.35 -7.61 -3.78
N ALA A 91 -8.97 -7.56 -2.50
CA ALA A 91 -8.34 -6.37 -1.91
C ALA A 91 -6.98 -6.08 -2.54
N PHE A 92 -6.17 -7.12 -2.74
CA PHE A 92 -4.88 -7.02 -3.41
C PHE A 92 -5.03 -6.49 -4.83
N ASN A 93 -5.94 -7.09 -5.60
CA ASN A 93 -6.17 -6.70 -6.99
C ASN A 93 -6.68 -5.28 -7.13
N GLU A 94 -7.57 -4.86 -6.24
CA GLU A 94 -8.09 -3.50 -6.25
C GLU A 94 -6.99 -2.47 -6.02
N ALA A 95 -6.14 -2.72 -5.03
CA ALA A 95 -5.02 -1.82 -4.73
C ALA A 95 -4.02 -1.77 -5.89
N GLN A 96 -3.67 -2.93 -6.44
CA GLN A 96 -2.70 -2.99 -7.52
C GLN A 96 -3.24 -2.33 -8.79
N ASN A 97 -4.51 -2.55 -9.12
CA ASN A 97 -5.13 -1.91 -10.27
C ASN A 97 -5.21 -0.39 -10.10
N ALA A 98 -5.52 0.08 -8.88
CA ALA A 98 -5.55 1.51 -8.59
C ALA A 98 -4.17 2.14 -8.80
N LEU A 99 -3.11 1.44 -8.43
CA LEU A 99 -1.74 1.93 -8.59
C LEU A 99 -1.33 1.94 -10.07
N VAL A 100 -1.57 0.84 -10.78
CA VAL A 100 -1.21 0.72 -12.20
C VAL A 100 -1.94 1.77 -13.05
N SER A 101 -3.20 2.02 -12.74
CA SER A 101 -4.02 2.98 -13.50
C SER A 101 -3.91 4.42 -13.01
N PHE A 102 -3.10 4.67 -11.98
CA PHE A 102 -2.96 6.02 -11.44
C PHE A 102 -2.40 6.96 -12.52
N LYS A 103 -3.05 8.11 -12.70
CA LYS A 103 -2.76 8.99 -13.84
C LYS A 103 -1.54 9.89 -13.68
N LYS A 104 -1.01 10.00 -12.47
CA LYS A 104 0.19 10.79 -12.21
C LYS A 104 1.35 9.86 -11.90
N PRO A 105 2.59 10.32 -12.05
CA PRO A 105 3.77 9.47 -11.77
C PRO A 105 3.73 8.90 -10.38
N THR A 106 4.11 7.64 -10.26
CA THR A 106 4.25 6.95 -8.98
C THR A 106 5.68 6.43 -8.87
N ILE A 107 6.27 6.56 -7.68
CA ILE A 107 7.67 6.17 -7.43
C ILE A 107 7.70 5.24 -6.22
N ALA A 108 8.34 4.10 -6.37
CA ALA A 108 8.64 3.22 -5.25
C ALA A 108 10.01 3.61 -4.68
N MET A 109 10.02 4.18 -3.48
CA MET A 109 11.26 4.53 -2.79
C MET A 109 11.64 3.34 -1.90
N ILE A 110 12.43 2.44 -2.48
CA ILE A 110 12.75 1.16 -1.87
C ILE A 110 13.95 1.26 -0.96
N GLN A 111 13.80 0.75 0.26
CA GLN A 111 14.89 0.63 1.21
C GLN A 111 14.71 -0.72 1.91
N GLY A 112 15.72 -1.59 1.82
CA GLY A 112 15.68 -2.91 2.43
C GLY A 112 14.81 -3.91 1.68
N PHE A 113 14.09 -4.74 2.43
CA PHE A 113 13.30 -5.83 1.85
C PHE A 113 12.21 -5.34 0.90
N CYS A 114 12.12 -5.98 -0.26
CA CYS A 114 11.11 -5.71 -1.27
C CYS A 114 10.78 -7.04 -1.95
N VAL A 115 9.85 -7.81 -1.35
CA VAL A 115 9.63 -9.22 -1.68
C VAL A 115 8.14 -9.49 -1.85
N GLY A 116 7.79 -10.43 -2.70
CA GLY A 116 6.41 -10.85 -2.90
C GLY A 116 5.51 -9.69 -3.31
N GLY A 117 4.48 -9.39 -2.48
CA GLY A 117 3.59 -8.25 -2.70
C GLY A 117 4.32 -6.92 -2.78
N GLY A 118 5.45 -6.79 -2.05
CA GLY A 118 6.30 -5.61 -2.12
C GLY A 118 6.91 -5.41 -3.49
N LEU A 119 7.40 -6.50 -4.09
CA LEU A 119 7.95 -6.44 -5.44
C LEU A 119 6.86 -6.12 -6.45
N ALA A 120 5.67 -6.72 -6.29
CA ALA A 120 4.53 -6.44 -7.15
C ALA A 120 4.16 -4.95 -7.12
N LEU A 121 4.14 -4.34 -5.92
CA LEU A 121 3.88 -2.91 -5.76
C LEU A 121 4.95 -2.06 -6.45
N ALA A 122 6.22 -2.39 -6.25
CA ALA A 122 7.31 -1.63 -6.82
C ALA A 122 7.27 -1.67 -8.36
N LEU A 123 6.96 -2.83 -8.93
CA LEU A 123 6.86 -2.98 -10.38
C LEU A 123 5.61 -2.31 -10.97
N SER A 124 4.64 -1.98 -10.13
CA SER A 124 3.41 -1.31 -10.54
C SER A 124 3.55 0.22 -10.54
N CYS A 125 4.60 0.73 -9.97
CA CYS A 125 4.89 2.16 -9.95
C CYS A 125 5.49 2.62 -11.28
#